data_657e96ca350c905fdbfc71d5b53c6246
#
_entry.id   657e96ca350c905fdbfc71d5b53c6246
#
_cell.length_a   1.000
_cell.length_b   1.000
_cell.length_c   1.000
_cell.angle_alpha   90.00
_cell.angle_beta   90.00
_cell.angle_gamma   90.00
#
_symmetry.space_group_name_H-M   'P 1'
#
loop_
_entity.id
_entity.type
_entity.pdbx_description
1 polymer ?
#
loop_
_entity_poly.entity_id
_entity_poly.type
_entity_poly.pdbx_seq_one_letter_code
_entity_poly.pdbx_strand_id
1 'polypeptide(L)'
;MPQPTSSVTFSRREKARLRLASQGLTIRRWESAEDVARAFGVMQGQDLHSVRRSLSLRAKDHSDAENIVRGYPMRNTLFAASIKDIGWITELCAKGRKGDTELRAGVTKLIENPLSRAELKERAATALPDVPFWHVVRVAMESGHAVYSGADQLITPVDLPGLEETFNGDKVAATAELMTRYFRTHGPATLRDFAWWA
;
A
#
# COMPACT_ATOMS: atom_id res chain seq x y z
N MET A 1 -2.80 41.15 15.42
CA MET A 1 -3.74 40.03 15.46
C MET A 1 -3.89 39.50 14.03
N PRO A 2 -3.63 38.21 13.76
CA PRO A 2 -3.89 37.69 12.43
C PRO A 2 -5.41 37.74 12.15
N GLN A 3 -5.76 38.26 10.98
CA GLN A 3 -7.15 38.28 10.48
C GLN A 3 -7.69 36.87 10.39
N PRO A 4 -8.97 36.62 10.72
CA PRO A 4 -9.55 35.31 10.54
C PRO A 4 -9.52 34.97 9.05
N THR A 5 -8.79 33.92 8.70
CA THR A 5 -8.82 33.34 7.35
C THR A 5 -10.26 33.01 7.01
N SER A 6 -10.80 33.59 5.95
CA SER A 6 -12.14 33.31 5.47
C SER A 6 -12.31 31.81 5.30
N SER A 7 -13.19 31.20 6.07
CA SER A 7 -13.49 29.77 5.93
C SER A 7 -14.22 29.55 4.59
N VAL A 8 -13.57 28.88 3.66
CA VAL A 8 -14.21 28.46 2.40
C VAL A 8 -15.15 27.30 2.71
N THR A 9 -16.45 27.54 2.51
CA THR A 9 -17.47 26.51 2.72
C THR A 9 -17.91 25.95 1.37
N PHE A 10 -17.77 24.64 1.20
CA PHE A 10 -18.22 23.94 -0.02
C PHE A 10 -19.58 23.30 0.20
N SER A 11 -20.47 23.42 -0.76
CA SER A 11 -21.71 22.64 -0.84
C SER A 11 -21.39 21.13 -1.00
N ARG A 12 -22.37 20.26 -0.72
CA ARG A 12 -22.23 18.82 -0.91
C ARG A 12 -21.83 18.44 -2.34
N ARG A 13 -22.40 19.13 -3.33
CA ARG A 13 -22.12 18.90 -4.76
C ARG A 13 -20.70 19.30 -5.14
N GLU A 14 -20.21 20.43 -4.63
CA GLU A 14 -18.83 20.88 -4.86
C GLU A 14 -17.83 19.94 -4.22
N LYS A 15 -18.06 19.50 -2.98
CA LYS A 15 -17.22 18.48 -2.32
C LYS A 15 -17.13 17.19 -3.14
N ALA A 16 -18.25 16.70 -3.68
CA ALA A 16 -18.28 15.51 -4.53
C ALA A 16 -17.46 15.70 -5.82
N ARG A 17 -17.61 16.84 -6.49
CA ARG A 17 -16.83 17.17 -7.71
C ARG A 17 -15.33 17.28 -7.43
N LEU A 18 -14.95 17.92 -6.34
CA LEU A 18 -13.56 18.05 -5.93
C LEU A 18 -12.94 16.68 -5.63
N ARG A 19 -13.67 15.78 -4.96
CA ARG A 19 -13.21 14.41 -4.70
C ARG A 19 -13.01 13.61 -5.98
N LEU A 20 -13.91 13.71 -6.95
CA LEU A 20 -13.74 13.05 -8.24
C LEU A 20 -12.52 13.60 -8.99
N ALA A 21 -12.31 14.91 -8.94
CA ALA A 21 -11.16 15.55 -9.57
C ALA A 21 -9.84 15.18 -8.88
N SER A 22 -9.78 15.19 -7.54
CA SER A 22 -8.58 14.82 -6.80
C SER A 22 -8.19 13.36 -7.03
N GLN A 23 -9.19 12.48 -7.21
CA GLN A 23 -8.97 11.08 -7.53
C GLN A 23 -8.64 10.79 -9.00
N GLY A 24 -8.57 11.82 -9.86
CA GLY A 24 -8.29 11.66 -11.29
C GLY A 24 -9.40 10.97 -12.08
N LEU A 25 -10.65 11.01 -11.60
CA LEU A 25 -11.79 10.38 -12.25
C LEU A 25 -12.51 11.28 -13.26
N THR A 26 -12.21 12.57 -13.28
CA THR A 26 -12.76 13.52 -14.27
C THR A 26 -11.90 13.64 -15.52
N ILE A 27 -10.60 13.51 -15.36
CA ILE A 27 -9.58 13.48 -16.43
C ILE A 27 -8.49 12.49 -16.01
N ARG A 28 -7.88 11.80 -16.98
CA ARG A 28 -6.68 11.00 -16.71
C ARG A 28 -5.51 11.93 -16.37
N ARG A 29 -5.08 11.88 -15.12
CA ARG A 29 -4.17 12.84 -14.53
C ARG A 29 -2.72 12.38 -14.54
N TRP A 30 -2.51 11.06 -14.56
CA TRP A 30 -1.18 10.45 -14.45
C TRP A 30 -0.77 9.80 -15.77
N GLU A 31 0.52 9.84 -16.04
CA GLU A 31 1.07 9.27 -17.28
C GLU A 31 1.05 7.74 -17.21
N SER A 32 1.43 7.15 -16.07
CA SER A 32 1.58 5.70 -15.92
C SER A 32 0.76 5.12 -14.76
N ALA A 33 0.64 3.79 -14.74
CA ALA A 33 0.01 3.07 -13.63
C ALA A 33 0.83 3.20 -12.34
N GLU A 34 2.15 3.19 -12.43
CA GLU A 34 3.02 3.41 -11.26
C GLU A 34 2.84 4.83 -10.69
N ASP A 35 2.72 5.86 -11.54
CA ASP A 35 2.45 7.22 -11.07
C ASP A 35 1.14 7.31 -10.29
N VAL A 36 0.08 6.61 -10.73
CA VAL A 36 -1.16 6.52 -9.97
C VAL A 36 -0.91 5.89 -8.61
N ALA A 37 -0.28 4.72 -8.56
CA ALA A 37 -0.04 4.01 -7.30
C ALA A 37 0.81 4.86 -6.34
N ARG A 38 1.84 5.51 -6.83
CA ARG A 38 2.68 6.42 -6.04
C ARG A 38 1.93 7.64 -5.55
N ALA A 39 1.09 8.25 -6.39
CA ALA A 39 0.27 9.39 -5.99
C ALA A 39 -0.71 9.05 -4.85
N PHE A 40 -1.25 7.84 -4.83
CA PHE A 40 -2.16 7.38 -3.77
C PHE A 40 -1.43 6.84 -2.54
N GLY A 41 -0.15 6.45 -2.67
CA GLY A 41 0.60 5.71 -1.68
C GLY A 41 0.13 4.25 -1.60
N VAL A 42 -1.11 4.03 -1.21
CA VAL A 42 -1.77 2.71 -1.24
C VAL A 42 -3.19 2.81 -1.79
N MET A 43 -3.61 1.77 -2.49
CA MET A 43 -4.95 1.61 -3.06
C MET A 43 -5.57 0.32 -2.56
N GLN A 44 -6.91 0.24 -2.53
CA GLN A 44 -7.62 -1.00 -2.18
C GLN A 44 -7.11 -2.17 -3.05
N GLY A 45 -6.65 -3.25 -2.42
CA GLY A 45 -5.92 -4.32 -3.08
C GLY A 45 -6.57 -5.72 -2.99
N GLN A 46 -7.77 -5.86 -2.37
CA GLN A 46 -8.38 -7.16 -2.15
C GLN A 46 -8.74 -7.89 -3.46
N ASP A 47 -9.23 -7.16 -4.45
CA ASP A 47 -9.55 -7.69 -5.76
C ASP A 47 -8.61 -7.12 -6.82
N LEU A 48 -7.85 -7.99 -7.49
CA LEU A 48 -6.88 -7.60 -8.52
C LEU A 48 -7.54 -6.96 -9.74
N HIS A 49 -8.73 -7.44 -10.13
CA HIS A 49 -9.45 -6.88 -11.27
C HIS A 49 -9.84 -5.42 -10.98
N SER A 50 -10.32 -5.15 -9.77
CA SER A 50 -10.64 -3.78 -9.32
C SER A 50 -9.39 -2.89 -9.24
N VAL A 51 -8.23 -3.42 -8.83
CA VAL A 51 -6.97 -2.70 -8.88
C VAL A 51 -6.64 -2.27 -10.32
N ARG A 52 -6.60 -3.23 -11.25
CA ARG A 52 -6.32 -2.98 -12.67
C ARG A 52 -7.28 -1.97 -13.26
N ARG A 53 -8.57 -2.12 -13.01
CA ARG A 53 -9.60 -1.17 -13.46
C ARG A 53 -9.39 0.22 -12.84
N SER A 54 -9.06 0.29 -11.56
CA SER A 54 -8.79 1.56 -10.87
C SER A 54 -7.60 2.31 -11.48
N LEU A 55 -6.53 1.60 -11.82
CA LEU A 55 -5.37 2.16 -12.50
C LEU A 55 -5.76 2.65 -13.91
N SER A 56 -6.47 1.80 -14.70
CA SER A 56 -6.84 2.12 -16.09
C SER A 56 -7.78 3.32 -16.23
N LEU A 57 -8.55 3.64 -15.22
CA LEU A 57 -9.39 4.83 -15.21
C LEU A 57 -8.59 6.12 -15.01
N ARG A 58 -7.37 6.06 -14.50
CA ARG A 58 -6.58 7.19 -14.03
C ARG A 58 -5.30 7.43 -14.82
N ALA A 59 -4.65 6.37 -15.26
CA ALA A 59 -3.41 6.43 -16.05
C ALA A 59 -3.68 6.51 -17.55
N LYS A 60 -2.75 7.10 -18.29
CA LYS A 60 -2.76 7.12 -19.75
C LYS A 60 -2.14 5.85 -20.32
N ASP A 61 -1.09 5.34 -19.67
CA ASP A 61 -0.38 4.11 -20.02
C ASP A 61 -0.34 3.12 -18.85
N HIS A 62 -0.21 1.83 -19.16
CA HIS A 62 -0.24 0.72 -18.20
C HIS A 62 0.92 -0.25 -18.40
N SER A 63 1.92 0.10 -19.21
CA SER A 63 3.09 -0.75 -19.50
C SER A 63 3.93 -1.06 -18.27
N ASP A 64 3.85 -0.22 -17.23
CA ASP A 64 4.57 -0.34 -15.95
C ASP A 64 3.73 -0.96 -14.82
N ALA A 65 2.58 -1.57 -15.15
CA ALA A 65 1.70 -2.20 -14.14
C ALA A 65 2.36 -3.37 -13.40
N GLU A 66 3.47 -3.91 -13.89
CA GLU A 66 4.30 -4.91 -13.21
C GLU A 66 4.97 -4.37 -11.93
N ASN A 67 5.19 -3.05 -11.86
CA ASN A 67 5.71 -2.37 -10.66
C ASN A 67 4.66 -2.23 -9.55
N ILE A 68 3.42 -2.64 -9.82
CA ILE A 68 2.34 -2.61 -8.84
C ILE A 68 2.24 -3.96 -8.15
N VAL A 69 2.49 -3.96 -6.87
CA VAL A 69 2.46 -5.14 -6.01
C VAL A 69 1.34 -5.04 -4.99
N ARG A 70 0.98 -6.17 -4.36
CA ARG A 70 0.00 -6.18 -3.28
C ARG A 70 0.59 -6.76 -2.01
N GLY A 71 0.27 -6.15 -0.86
CA GLY A 71 0.74 -6.56 0.45
C GLY A 71 -0.11 -5.98 1.56
N TYR A 72 0.38 -6.09 2.80
CA TYR A 72 -0.33 -5.61 4.00
C TYR A 72 0.42 -4.42 4.65
N PRO A 73 0.55 -3.26 3.97
CA PRO A 73 1.32 -2.14 4.48
C PRO A 73 0.68 -1.47 5.70
N MET A 74 -0.64 -1.52 5.83
CA MET A 74 -1.34 -0.91 6.97
C MET A 74 -2.64 -1.62 7.32
N ARG A 75 -3.11 -1.45 8.56
CA ARG A 75 -4.44 -1.88 9.07
C ARG A 75 -4.79 -3.34 8.82
N ASN A 76 -3.83 -4.23 8.67
CA ASN A 76 -4.04 -5.66 8.35
C ASN A 76 -4.93 -5.87 7.11
N THR A 77 -4.85 -4.97 6.14
CA THR A 77 -5.67 -4.99 4.93
C THR A 77 -4.76 -5.12 3.72
N LEU A 78 -5.18 -5.92 2.74
CA LEU A 78 -4.46 -6.06 1.49
C LEU A 78 -4.63 -4.80 0.63
N PHE A 79 -3.52 -4.13 0.36
CA PHE A 79 -3.44 -2.97 -0.52
C PHE A 79 -2.58 -3.25 -1.74
N ALA A 80 -2.84 -2.50 -2.81
CA ALA A 80 -1.95 -2.36 -3.95
C ALA A 80 -1.14 -1.07 -3.81
N ALA A 81 0.14 -1.12 -4.13
CA ALA A 81 1.06 0.01 -4.08
C ALA A 81 2.19 -0.19 -5.11
N SER A 82 2.95 0.88 -5.39
CA SER A 82 4.22 0.74 -6.10
C SER A 82 5.21 -0.07 -5.25
N ILE A 83 5.98 -0.94 -5.90
CA ILE A 83 7.08 -1.68 -5.26
C ILE A 83 8.10 -0.75 -4.58
N LYS A 84 8.25 0.47 -5.08
CA LYS A 84 9.14 1.51 -4.52
C LYS A 84 8.62 2.12 -3.21
N ASP A 85 7.32 1.99 -2.95
CA ASP A 85 6.69 2.68 -1.82
C ASP A 85 6.18 1.71 -0.73
N ILE A 86 5.83 0.48 -1.10
CA ILE A 86 5.15 -0.44 -0.17
C ILE A 86 6.03 -0.78 1.05
N GLY A 87 7.35 -0.84 0.90
CA GLY A 87 8.29 -1.15 1.98
C GLY A 87 8.27 -0.10 3.08
N TRP A 88 8.59 1.16 2.74
CA TRP A 88 8.61 2.24 3.72
C TRP A 88 7.23 2.53 4.34
N ILE A 89 6.14 2.36 3.57
CA ILE A 89 4.79 2.52 4.11
C ILE A 89 4.48 1.41 5.12
N THR A 90 4.88 0.17 4.82
CA THR A 90 4.75 -0.96 5.74
C THR A 90 5.47 -0.70 7.05
N GLU A 91 6.72 -0.23 6.97
CA GLU A 91 7.54 0.06 8.13
C GLU A 91 7.00 1.26 8.94
N LEU A 92 6.57 2.33 8.26
CA LEU A 92 5.97 3.52 8.89
C LEU A 92 4.69 3.18 9.65
N CYS A 93 3.82 2.34 9.07
CA CYS A 93 2.52 1.98 9.62
C CYS A 93 2.54 0.74 10.53
N ALA A 94 3.69 0.13 10.72
CA ALA A 94 3.89 -1.02 11.61
C ALA A 94 3.75 -0.59 13.08
N LYS A 95 2.52 -0.47 13.58
CA LYS A 95 2.21 -0.08 14.96
C LYS A 95 2.73 -1.14 15.94
N GLY A 96 3.97 -0.96 16.44
CA GLY A 96 4.51 -1.72 17.57
C GLY A 96 4.48 -3.24 17.39
N ARG A 97 4.43 -3.72 16.16
CA ARG A 97 4.43 -5.14 15.83
C ARG A 97 5.81 -5.72 16.07
N LYS A 98 6.18 -5.84 17.34
CA LYS A 98 7.21 -6.79 17.76
C LYS A 98 6.63 -8.18 17.52
N GLY A 99 6.52 -8.56 16.23
CA GLY A 99 6.17 -9.91 15.87
C GLY A 99 7.24 -10.87 16.38
N ASP A 100 6.83 -12.06 16.67
CA ASP A 100 7.72 -13.18 16.99
C ASP A 100 8.84 -13.27 15.94
N THR A 101 10.06 -12.95 16.35
CA THR A 101 11.24 -12.94 15.47
C THR A 101 11.50 -14.34 14.91
N GLU A 102 11.21 -15.38 15.70
CA GLU A 102 11.37 -16.76 15.30
C GLU A 102 10.35 -17.16 14.23
N LEU A 103 9.09 -16.75 14.40
CA LEU A 103 8.05 -16.96 13.38
C LEU A 103 8.41 -16.24 12.07
N ARG A 104 8.90 -14.99 12.14
CA ARG A 104 9.34 -14.26 10.95
C ARG A 104 10.47 -14.99 10.22
N ALA A 105 11.49 -15.42 10.95
CA ALA A 105 12.62 -16.17 10.38
C ALA A 105 12.14 -17.48 9.76
N GLY A 106 11.22 -18.20 10.40
CA GLY A 106 10.59 -19.39 9.87
C GLY A 106 9.83 -19.12 8.58
N VAL A 107 9.00 -18.11 8.54
CA VAL A 107 8.20 -17.72 7.37
C VAL A 107 9.10 -17.29 6.21
N THR A 108 10.16 -16.52 6.48
CA THR A 108 11.12 -16.08 5.45
C THR A 108 11.77 -17.28 4.74
N LYS A 109 12.16 -18.31 5.48
CA LYS A 109 12.76 -19.54 4.91
C LYS A 109 11.79 -20.34 4.02
N LEU A 110 10.50 -20.15 4.16
CA LEU A 110 9.50 -20.80 3.29
C LEU A 110 9.39 -20.14 1.91
N ILE A 111 9.85 -18.87 1.78
CA ILE A 111 9.63 -18.03 0.59
C ILE A 111 10.99 -17.58 0.04
N GLU A 112 11.78 -18.52 -0.43
CA GLU A 112 13.08 -18.24 -1.08
C GLU A 112 12.94 -17.90 -2.57
N ASN A 113 11.86 -18.36 -3.19
CA ASN A 113 11.54 -18.14 -4.61
C ASN A 113 10.06 -17.80 -4.75
N PRO A 114 9.63 -17.18 -5.86
CA PRO A 114 8.23 -16.97 -6.15
C PRO A 114 7.44 -18.28 -6.11
N LEU A 115 6.34 -18.32 -5.39
CA LEU A 115 5.51 -19.51 -5.24
C LEU A 115 4.02 -19.14 -5.17
N SER A 116 3.18 -20.10 -5.53
CA SER A 116 1.76 -19.96 -5.40
C SER A 116 1.31 -20.00 -3.94
N ARG A 117 0.10 -19.50 -3.68
CA ARG A 117 -0.52 -19.60 -2.36
C ARG A 117 -0.74 -21.05 -1.91
N ALA A 118 -0.95 -21.98 -2.86
CA ALA A 118 -1.11 -23.41 -2.58
C ALA A 118 0.22 -24.02 -2.10
N GLU A 119 1.31 -23.78 -2.82
CA GLU A 119 2.64 -24.25 -2.44
C GLU A 119 3.09 -23.69 -1.08
N LEU A 120 2.85 -22.39 -0.81
CA LEU A 120 3.15 -21.84 0.51
C LEU A 120 2.34 -22.53 1.60
N LYS A 121 1.07 -22.85 1.33
CA LYS A 121 0.21 -23.56 2.30
C LYS A 121 0.76 -24.94 2.64
N GLU A 122 1.22 -25.69 1.65
CA GLU A 122 1.83 -27.02 1.84
C GLU A 122 3.13 -26.93 2.65
N ARG A 123 4.03 -26.01 2.28
CA ARG A 123 5.28 -25.79 3.03
C ARG A 123 5.00 -25.36 4.49
N ALA A 124 4.06 -24.45 4.68
CA ALA A 124 3.70 -23.97 6.01
C ALA A 124 3.05 -25.06 6.88
N ALA A 125 2.22 -25.93 6.30
CA ALA A 125 1.62 -27.04 7.03
C ALA A 125 2.67 -28.00 7.57
N THR A 126 3.78 -28.18 6.88
CA THR A 126 4.90 -29.04 7.31
C THR A 126 5.81 -28.35 8.32
N ALA A 127 6.19 -27.09 8.07
CA ALA A 127 7.21 -26.41 8.86
C ALA A 127 6.64 -25.62 10.06
N LEU A 128 5.38 -25.22 10.00
CA LEU A 128 4.71 -24.36 10.99
C LEU A 128 3.28 -24.90 11.26
N PRO A 129 3.10 -26.16 11.69
CA PRO A 129 1.79 -26.82 11.76
C PRO A 129 0.81 -26.12 12.69
N ASP A 130 1.29 -25.46 13.74
CA ASP A 130 0.46 -24.77 14.75
C ASP A 130 0.13 -23.32 14.36
N VAL A 131 0.66 -22.82 13.22
CA VAL A 131 0.43 -21.45 12.76
C VAL A 131 -0.66 -21.43 11.70
N PRO A 132 -1.78 -20.73 11.91
CA PRO A 132 -2.83 -20.60 10.90
C PRO A 132 -2.27 -20.01 9.61
N PHE A 133 -2.58 -20.61 8.46
CA PHE A 133 -2.02 -20.23 7.16
C PHE A 133 -2.21 -18.73 6.81
N TRP A 134 -3.35 -18.15 7.15
CA TRP A 134 -3.59 -16.72 6.96
C TRP A 134 -2.57 -15.85 7.73
N HIS A 135 -2.11 -16.33 8.88
CA HIS A 135 -1.09 -15.66 9.69
C HIS A 135 0.28 -15.76 9.03
N VAL A 136 0.64 -16.91 8.47
CA VAL A 136 1.87 -17.08 7.70
C VAL A 136 1.95 -16.05 6.55
N VAL A 137 0.90 -15.97 5.72
CA VAL A 137 0.83 -15.01 4.62
C VAL A 137 0.94 -13.57 5.13
N ARG A 138 0.24 -13.25 6.21
CA ARG A 138 0.29 -11.92 6.81
C ARG A 138 1.70 -11.57 7.29
N VAL A 139 2.33 -12.45 8.04
CA VAL A 139 3.69 -12.23 8.58
C VAL A 139 4.69 -12.03 7.45
N ALA A 140 4.62 -12.82 6.37
CA ALA A 140 5.48 -12.67 5.21
C ALA A 140 5.42 -11.25 4.61
N MET A 141 4.22 -10.70 4.48
CA MET A 141 4.01 -9.40 3.83
C MET A 141 4.17 -8.21 4.79
N GLU A 142 3.75 -8.35 6.04
CA GLU A 142 3.93 -7.30 7.06
C GLU A 142 5.38 -7.12 7.51
N SER A 143 6.21 -8.13 7.31
CA SER A 143 7.65 -8.06 7.57
C SER A 143 8.45 -7.43 6.42
N GLY A 144 7.79 -7.14 5.29
CA GLY A 144 8.46 -6.62 4.10
C GLY A 144 9.23 -7.66 3.27
N HIS A 145 9.13 -8.96 3.62
CA HIS A 145 9.87 -10.02 2.92
C HIS A 145 9.21 -10.52 1.65
N ALA A 146 7.91 -10.36 1.51
CA ALA A 146 7.20 -10.84 0.34
C ALA A 146 6.03 -9.95 -0.04
N VAL A 147 5.66 -10.00 -1.32
CA VAL A 147 4.50 -9.34 -1.90
C VAL A 147 3.78 -10.29 -2.84
N TYR A 148 2.53 -10.02 -3.16
CA TYR A 148 1.89 -10.59 -4.34
C TYR A 148 2.33 -9.80 -5.57
N SER A 149 2.93 -10.46 -6.55
CA SER A 149 3.40 -9.84 -7.79
C SER A 149 3.02 -10.63 -9.04
N GLY A 150 3.17 -9.99 -10.19
CA GLY A 150 2.92 -10.57 -11.50
C GLY A 150 1.44 -10.82 -11.81
N ALA A 151 1.19 -11.37 -13.01
CA ALA A 151 -0.18 -11.67 -13.48
C ALA A 151 -0.82 -12.77 -12.64
N ASP A 152 -0.04 -13.78 -12.27
CA ASP A 152 -0.48 -14.97 -11.51
C ASP A 152 -0.53 -14.72 -9.99
N GLN A 153 -0.16 -13.51 -9.55
CA GLN A 153 -0.15 -13.13 -8.14
C GLN A 153 0.61 -14.11 -7.25
N LEU A 154 1.80 -14.47 -7.69
CA LEU A 154 2.71 -15.27 -6.89
C LEU A 154 3.15 -14.50 -5.64
N ILE A 155 3.35 -15.22 -4.56
CA ILE A 155 4.01 -14.70 -3.36
C ILE A 155 5.50 -14.69 -3.67
N THR A 156 6.05 -13.49 -3.86
CA THR A 156 7.40 -13.27 -4.37
C THR A 156 8.25 -12.65 -3.26
N PRO A 157 9.41 -13.25 -2.95
CA PRO A 157 10.36 -12.65 -2.03
C PRO A 157 10.91 -11.36 -2.65
N VAL A 158 11.04 -10.33 -1.84
CA VAL A 158 11.49 -9.00 -2.28
C VAL A 158 12.38 -8.36 -1.22
N ASP A 159 13.30 -7.54 -1.70
CA ASP A 159 14.03 -6.57 -0.88
C ASP A 159 13.42 -5.20 -1.16
N LEU A 160 12.63 -4.72 -0.21
CA LEU A 160 11.85 -3.49 -0.38
C LEU A 160 12.58 -2.32 0.28
N PRO A 161 12.66 -1.15 -0.39
CA PRO A 161 13.22 0.03 0.24
C PRO A 161 12.39 0.43 1.46
N GLY A 162 13.03 0.45 2.63
CA GLY A 162 12.43 0.82 3.90
C GLY A 162 12.50 2.33 4.18
N LEU A 163 12.31 2.69 5.43
CA LEU A 163 12.41 4.09 5.89
C LEU A 163 13.84 4.61 5.81
N GLU A 164 14.83 3.75 6.07
CA GLU A 164 16.23 4.15 6.01
C GLU A 164 16.63 4.55 4.59
N GLU A 165 16.37 3.69 3.60
CA GLU A 165 16.75 3.91 2.21
C GLU A 165 15.97 5.08 1.58
N THR A 166 14.72 5.29 2.01
CA THR A 166 13.83 6.27 1.36
C THR A 166 13.86 7.63 2.05
N PHE A 167 14.00 7.67 3.38
CA PHE A 167 13.88 8.88 4.20
C PHE A 167 15.01 9.05 5.22
N ASN A 168 16.13 8.32 5.12
CA ASN A 168 17.20 8.30 6.13
C ASN A 168 16.65 8.05 7.55
N GLY A 169 15.67 7.16 7.68
CA GLY A 169 15.01 6.85 8.95
C GLY A 169 14.05 7.92 9.47
N ASP A 170 13.88 9.05 8.77
CA ASP A 170 13.03 10.18 9.23
C ASP A 170 11.54 9.86 9.07
N LYS A 171 10.93 9.38 10.16
CA LYS A 171 9.50 9.08 10.24
C LYS A 171 8.60 10.31 10.09
N VAL A 172 9.07 11.49 10.43
CA VAL A 172 8.30 12.73 10.29
C VAL A 172 8.21 13.10 8.83
N ALA A 173 9.31 13.04 8.09
CA ALA A 173 9.34 13.25 6.65
C ALA A 173 8.48 12.21 5.91
N ALA A 174 8.60 10.94 6.25
CA ALA A 174 7.78 9.86 5.67
C ALA A 174 6.27 10.06 5.95
N THR A 175 5.90 10.46 7.18
CA THR A 175 4.51 10.77 7.53
C THR A 175 4.00 11.97 6.74
N ALA A 176 4.79 13.02 6.60
CA ALA A 176 4.45 14.22 5.85
C ALA A 176 4.23 13.90 4.35
N GLU A 177 5.07 13.04 3.78
CA GLU A 177 4.90 12.56 2.40
C GLU A 177 3.61 11.77 2.23
N LEU A 178 3.35 10.78 3.09
CA LEU A 178 2.13 9.98 3.03
C LEU A 178 0.87 10.84 3.20
N MET A 179 0.91 11.78 4.12
CA MET A 179 -0.17 12.75 4.36
C MET A 179 -0.40 13.65 3.15
N THR A 180 0.67 14.13 2.51
CA THR A 180 0.60 14.95 1.30
C THR A 180 -0.06 14.20 0.15
N ARG A 181 0.34 12.94 -0.08
CA ARG A 181 -0.30 12.06 -1.09
C ARG A 181 -1.78 11.84 -0.78
N TYR A 182 -2.12 11.57 0.48
CA TYR A 182 -3.52 11.42 0.90
C TYR A 182 -4.36 12.66 0.57
N PHE A 183 -3.94 13.86 0.98
CA PHE A 183 -4.72 15.07 0.72
C PHE A 183 -4.82 15.42 -0.77
N ARG A 184 -3.79 15.13 -1.56
CA ARG A 184 -3.81 15.34 -3.02
C ARG A 184 -4.77 14.42 -3.75
N THR A 185 -5.02 13.23 -3.23
CA THR A 185 -5.82 12.18 -3.90
C THR A 185 -7.19 11.95 -3.27
N HIS A 186 -7.38 12.32 -2.00
CA HIS A 186 -8.64 12.12 -1.26
C HIS A 186 -9.33 13.44 -0.85
N GLY A 187 -8.71 14.58 -1.17
CA GLY A 187 -9.27 15.89 -0.82
C GLY A 187 -10.61 16.21 -1.52
N PRO A 188 -11.42 17.11 -0.91
CA PRO A 188 -11.21 17.73 0.38
C PRO A 188 -11.39 16.74 1.54
N ALA A 189 -10.44 16.72 2.46
CA ALA A 189 -10.40 15.86 3.62
C ALA A 189 -9.79 16.58 4.83
N THR A 190 -10.00 16.06 6.04
CA THR A 190 -9.48 16.61 7.29
C THR A 190 -8.30 15.78 7.82
N LEU A 191 -7.56 16.34 8.77
CA LEU A 191 -6.51 15.57 9.48
C LEU A 191 -7.09 14.32 10.18
N ARG A 192 -8.34 14.40 10.65
CA ARG A 192 -9.02 13.25 11.25
C ARG A 192 -9.28 12.14 10.22
N ASP A 193 -9.63 12.52 8.99
CA ASP A 193 -9.83 11.56 7.91
C ASP A 193 -8.52 10.84 7.57
N PHE A 194 -7.40 11.57 7.52
CA PHE A 194 -6.08 10.98 7.33
C PHE A 194 -5.70 10.04 8.49
N ALA A 195 -5.85 10.49 9.73
CA ALA A 195 -5.52 9.69 10.91
C ALA A 195 -6.35 8.41 11.03
N TRP A 196 -7.59 8.43 10.52
CA TRP A 196 -8.44 7.24 10.44
C TRP A 196 -8.01 6.31 9.29
N TRP A 197 -7.56 6.88 8.19
CA TRP A 197 -7.13 6.14 7.00
C TRP A 197 -5.77 5.47 7.20
N ALA A 198 -4.80 6.14 7.84
CA ALA A 198 -3.47 5.61 8.16
C ALA A 198 -3.48 4.78 9.47
#